data_ec7847a0709d1fe08000d9265cf276e2
#
_entry.id   ec7847a0709d1fe08000d9265cf276e2
#
_cell.length_a   1.000
_cell.length_b   1.000
_cell.length_c   1.000
_cell.angle_alpha   90.00
_cell.angle_beta   90.00
_cell.angle_gamma   90.00
#
_symmetry.space_group_name_H-M   'P 1'
#
loop_
_entity.id
_entity.type
_entity.pdbx_description
1 polymer ?
#
loop_
_entity_poly.entity_id
_entity_poly.type
_entity_poly.pdbx_seq_one_letter_code
_entity_poly.pdbx_strand_id
1 'polypeptide(L)'
;MSDLVKTAHALLVASSPVTAIVGTRVSALYREEGDELPSIVIEVDGVEPDLATGLSGIASMIRGDLTIVCFAEDLGTCVDLAQKSASALGGQRGTNADGKGYAVAASISTDSVEAALGGGASGPVSINVEVELYLDT
;
A
#
# COMPACT_ATOMS: atom_id res chain seq x y z
N MET A 1 6.18 11.83 -7.87
CA MET A 1 5.32 10.90 -7.12
C MET A 1 3.90 11.45 -7.11
N SER A 2 2.91 10.63 -7.47
CA SER A 2 1.51 11.07 -7.48
C SER A 2 0.98 11.31 -6.05
N ASP A 3 -0.08 12.09 -5.93
CA ASP A 3 -0.71 12.36 -4.63
C ASP A 3 -1.23 11.08 -3.96
N LEU A 4 -1.70 10.12 -4.77
CA LEU A 4 -2.15 8.82 -4.28
C LEU A 4 -1.00 8.06 -3.61
N VAL A 5 0.14 7.98 -4.28
CA VAL A 5 1.33 7.30 -3.75
C VAL A 5 1.87 8.02 -2.52
N LYS A 6 1.92 9.36 -2.55
CA LYS A 6 2.35 10.15 -1.40
C LYS A 6 1.48 9.90 -0.18
N THR A 7 0.16 9.83 -0.36
CA THR A 7 -0.78 9.60 0.73
C THR A 7 -0.56 8.20 1.33
N ALA A 8 -0.47 7.18 0.50
CA ALA A 8 -0.21 5.81 0.97
C ALA A 8 1.14 5.71 1.66
N HIS A 9 2.18 6.30 1.08
CA HIS A 9 3.52 6.32 1.67
C HIS A 9 3.52 6.97 3.05
N ALA A 10 2.86 8.13 3.17
CA ALA A 10 2.78 8.85 4.45
C ALA A 10 2.10 8.02 5.54
N LEU A 11 1.03 7.30 5.19
CA LEU A 11 0.33 6.44 6.13
C LEU A 11 1.20 5.27 6.60
N LEU A 12 1.95 4.66 5.68
CA LEU A 12 2.83 3.55 6.01
C LEU A 12 3.99 4.00 6.91
N VAL A 13 4.65 5.10 6.58
CA VAL A 13 5.79 5.58 7.37
C VAL A 13 5.38 6.19 8.70
N ALA A 14 4.13 6.59 8.85
CA ALA A 14 3.59 7.05 10.12
C ALA A 14 3.22 5.90 11.07
N SER A 15 3.17 4.66 10.56
CA SER A 15 2.82 3.48 11.34
C SER A 15 4.05 2.91 12.03
N SER A 16 4.10 2.97 13.35
CA SER A 16 5.20 2.38 14.12
C SER A 16 5.33 0.87 13.92
N PRO A 17 4.24 0.08 13.87
CA PRO A 17 4.36 -1.35 13.58
C PRO A 17 5.00 -1.64 12.22
N VAL A 18 4.72 -0.83 11.21
CA VAL A 18 5.33 -1.00 9.87
C VAL A 18 6.79 -0.58 9.89
N THR A 19 7.11 0.59 10.43
CA THR A 19 8.49 1.10 10.43
C THR A 19 9.40 0.28 11.35
N ALA A 20 8.87 -0.40 12.35
CA ALA A 20 9.65 -1.32 13.16
C ALA A 20 10.20 -2.48 12.33
N ILE A 21 9.53 -2.85 11.24
CA ILE A 21 9.95 -3.93 10.35
C ILE A 21 10.83 -3.41 9.22
N VAL A 22 10.39 -2.37 8.51
CA VAL A 22 11.04 -1.93 7.26
C VAL A 22 11.92 -0.69 7.42
N GLY A 23 11.82 0.02 8.55
CA GLY A 23 12.51 1.30 8.70
C GLY A 23 12.04 2.29 7.65
N THR A 24 12.97 2.81 6.85
CA THR A 24 12.68 3.73 5.77
C THR A 24 12.55 3.06 4.39
N ARG A 25 12.57 1.74 4.34
CA ARG A 25 12.55 0.97 3.09
C ARG A 25 11.15 0.83 2.51
N VAL A 26 10.53 1.97 2.22
CA VAL A 26 9.24 2.06 1.54
C VAL A 26 9.47 2.87 0.27
N SER A 27 9.34 2.23 -0.88
CA SER A 27 9.64 2.82 -2.18
C SER A 27 8.40 2.89 -3.06
N ALA A 28 8.43 3.77 -4.04
CA ALA A 28 7.38 3.86 -5.05
C ALA A 28 7.84 3.18 -6.33
N LEU A 29 6.94 2.44 -6.96
CA LEU A 29 7.00 1.85 -8.29
C LEU A 29 7.93 0.64 -8.43
N TYR A 30 9.10 0.60 -7.84
CA TYR A 30 9.99 -0.54 -7.98
C TYR A 30 10.98 -0.62 -6.80
N ARG A 31 11.51 -1.83 -6.61
CA ARG A 31 12.60 -2.09 -5.68
C ARG A 31 13.86 -2.38 -6.51
N GLU A 32 14.97 -1.75 -6.16
CA GLU A 32 16.24 -2.07 -6.81
C GLU A 32 16.75 -3.44 -6.36
N GLU A 33 17.34 -4.17 -7.29
CA GLU A 33 17.95 -5.45 -6.98
C GLU A 33 19.09 -5.24 -5.99
N GLY A 34 19.13 -6.04 -4.94
CA GLY A 34 20.11 -5.90 -3.88
C GLY A 34 19.69 -5.00 -2.72
N ASP A 35 18.52 -4.38 -2.78
CA ASP A 35 17.99 -3.62 -1.66
C ASP A 35 17.76 -4.53 -0.45
N GLU A 36 17.96 -3.94 0.72
CA GLU A 36 17.74 -4.66 1.98
C GLU A 36 16.28 -5.07 2.15
N LEU A 37 16.09 -6.24 2.71
CA LEU A 37 14.79 -6.76 3.11
C LEU A 37 14.67 -6.77 4.64
N PRO A 38 13.47 -6.65 5.21
CA PRO A 38 12.18 -6.46 4.53
C PRO A 38 12.01 -5.06 3.95
N SER A 39 11.17 -4.96 2.94
CA SER A 39 10.88 -3.69 2.27
C SER A 39 9.46 -3.67 1.71
N ILE A 40 8.98 -2.48 1.36
CA ILE A 40 7.68 -2.27 0.75
C ILE A 40 7.86 -1.49 -0.56
N VAL A 41 7.12 -1.91 -1.58
CA VAL A 41 7.00 -1.16 -2.84
C VAL A 41 5.53 -0.81 -3.05
N ILE A 42 5.25 0.43 -3.39
CA ILE A 42 3.91 0.90 -3.70
C ILE A 42 3.75 0.96 -5.22
N GLU A 43 2.83 0.18 -5.76
CA GLU A 43 2.53 0.16 -7.19
C GLU A 43 1.16 0.79 -7.44
N VAL A 44 1.01 1.50 -8.55
CA VAL A 44 -0.26 2.07 -8.99
C VAL A 44 -0.80 1.19 -10.10
N ASP A 45 -1.96 0.56 -9.88
CA ASP A 45 -2.59 -0.32 -10.85
C ASP A 45 -3.57 0.43 -11.74
N GLY A 46 -4.19 1.48 -11.23
CA GLY A 46 -5.12 2.28 -11.98
C GLY A 46 -5.57 3.51 -11.22
N VAL A 47 -5.97 4.52 -11.96
CA VAL A 47 -6.54 5.76 -11.41
C VAL A 47 -7.76 6.12 -12.25
N GLU A 48 -8.88 6.38 -11.61
CA GLU A 48 -10.11 6.76 -12.30
C GLU A 48 -10.89 7.79 -11.49
N PRO A 49 -11.68 8.65 -12.17
CA PRO A 49 -12.58 9.56 -11.46
C PRO A 49 -13.69 8.77 -10.78
N ASP A 50 -14.08 9.20 -9.61
CA ASP A 50 -15.25 8.64 -8.92
C ASP A 50 -16.49 9.45 -9.31
N LEU A 51 -17.27 8.92 -10.24
CA LEU A 51 -18.45 9.60 -10.80
C LEU A 51 -19.59 9.71 -9.80
N ALA A 52 -19.60 8.90 -8.74
CA ALA A 52 -20.67 8.94 -7.74
C ALA A 52 -20.66 10.26 -6.96
N THR A 53 -19.51 10.89 -6.82
CA THR A 53 -19.38 12.15 -6.12
C THR A 53 -19.39 13.36 -7.07
N GLY A 54 -19.17 13.11 -8.36
CA GLY A 54 -19.10 14.18 -9.37
C GLY A 54 -20.43 14.75 -9.82
N LEU A 55 -21.56 14.16 -9.42
CA LEU A 55 -22.88 14.59 -9.86
C LEU A 55 -23.28 15.95 -9.29
N SER A 56 -22.65 16.39 -8.20
CA SER A 56 -22.93 17.71 -7.64
C SER A 56 -22.18 18.84 -8.36
N GLY A 57 -21.20 18.50 -9.19
CA GLY A 57 -20.40 19.47 -9.92
C GLY A 57 -19.42 20.29 -9.09
N ILE A 58 -19.37 20.06 -7.78
CA ILE A 58 -18.63 20.92 -6.85
C ILE A 58 -17.34 20.22 -6.36
N ALA A 59 -17.41 18.95 -6.10
CA ALA A 59 -16.24 18.20 -5.63
C ALA A 59 -16.01 17.01 -6.55
N SER A 60 -14.77 16.80 -6.93
CA SER A 60 -14.38 15.61 -7.63
C SER A 60 -13.43 14.80 -6.75
N MET A 61 -13.56 13.50 -6.85
CA MET A 61 -12.68 12.54 -6.23
C MET A 61 -11.99 11.73 -7.30
N ILE A 62 -10.81 11.26 -7.00
CA ILE A 62 -10.18 10.21 -7.78
C ILE A 62 -10.11 8.95 -6.91
N ARG A 63 -10.22 7.80 -7.56
CA ARG A 63 -9.98 6.51 -6.94
C ARG A 63 -8.72 5.93 -7.52
N GLY A 64 -7.78 5.58 -6.66
CA GLY A 64 -6.59 4.86 -7.05
C GLY A 64 -6.66 3.43 -6.57
N ASP A 65 -6.35 2.49 -7.47
CA ASP A 65 -6.13 1.10 -7.12
C ASP A 65 -4.62 0.93 -6.99
N LEU A 66 -4.17 0.62 -5.80
CA LEU A 66 -2.76 0.46 -5.47
C LEU A 66 -2.48 -0.95 -5.00
N THR A 67 -1.28 -1.42 -5.22
CA THR A 67 -0.77 -2.65 -4.64
C THR A 67 0.42 -2.33 -3.77
N ILE A 68 0.35 -2.71 -2.52
CA ILE A 68 1.46 -2.60 -1.58
C ILE A 68 2.15 -3.95 -1.56
N VAL A 69 3.31 -4.03 -2.18
CA VAL A 69 4.07 -5.29 -2.26
C VAL A 69 5.03 -5.35 -1.09
N CYS A 70 4.80 -6.31 -0.21
CA CYS A 70 5.62 -6.55 0.97
C CYS A 70 6.63 -7.64 0.67
N PHE A 71 7.91 -7.33 0.76
CA PHE A 71 9.00 -8.27 0.52
C PHE A 71 9.71 -8.61 1.83
N ALA A 72 10.04 -9.88 2.03
CA ALA A 72 10.86 -10.32 3.15
C ALA A 72 11.65 -11.57 2.78
N GLU A 73 12.67 -11.90 3.56
CA GLU A 73 13.48 -13.09 3.33
C GLU A 73 12.79 -14.37 3.78
N ASP A 74 11.84 -14.26 4.72
CA ASP A 74 11.08 -15.41 5.21
C ASP A 74 9.58 -15.11 5.20
N LEU A 75 8.81 -16.20 5.14
CA LEU A 75 7.35 -16.11 5.05
C LEU A 75 6.73 -15.46 6.30
N GLY A 76 7.22 -15.81 7.47
CA GLY A 76 6.67 -15.27 8.73
C GLY A 76 6.78 -13.75 8.81
N THR A 77 7.94 -13.21 8.49
CA THR A 77 8.16 -11.76 8.45
C THR A 77 7.30 -11.11 7.38
N CYS A 78 7.18 -11.75 6.20
CA CYS A 78 6.38 -11.22 5.11
C CYS A 78 4.90 -11.15 5.47
N VAL A 79 4.35 -12.19 6.09
CA VAL A 79 2.96 -12.22 6.57
C VAL A 79 2.73 -11.14 7.61
N ASP A 80 3.64 -11.01 8.56
CA ASP A 80 3.53 -9.98 9.61
C ASP A 80 3.56 -8.58 9.01
N LEU A 81 4.46 -8.34 8.06
CA LEU A 81 4.56 -7.05 7.36
C LEU A 81 3.27 -6.75 6.59
N ALA A 82 2.72 -7.73 5.88
CA ALA A 82 1.48 -7.55 5.13
C ALA A 82 0.31 -7.23 6.07
N GLN A 83 0.19 -7.91 7.20
CA GLN A 83 -0.85 -7.64 8.19
C GLN A 83 -0.72 -6.24 8.80
N LYS A 84 0.50 -5.84 9.15
CA LYS A 84 0.77 -4.50 9.69
C LYS A 84 0.48 -3.41 8.66
N SER A 85 0.84 -3.64 7.40
CA SER A 85 0.58 -2.70 6.31
C SER A 85 -0.92 -2.55 6.04
N ALA A 86 -1.65 -3.67 5.99
CA ALA A 86 -3.10 -3.64 5.82
C ALA A 86 -3.79 -2.89 6.97
N SER A 87 -3.33 -3.09 8.20
CA SER A 87 -3.87 -2.39 9.36
C SER A 87 -3.54 -0.90 9.36
N ALA A 88 -2.35 -0.53 8.86
CA ALA A 88 -1.95 0.87 8.78
C ALA A 88 -2.77 1.66 7.76
N LEU A 89 -3.24 1.00 6.72
CA LEU A 89 -3.97 1.63 5.61
C LEU A 89 -5.48 1.46 5.72
N GLY A 90 -5.94 0.28 6.10
CA GLY A 90 -7.36 -0.04 6.09
C GLY A 90 -8.18 0.81 7.07
N GLY A 91 -9.24 1.41 6.58
CA GLY A 91 -10.13 2.23 7.38
C GLY A 91 -9.63 3.63 7.69
N GLN A 92 -8.46 4.02 7.18
CA GLN A 92 -7.91 5.34 7.42
C GLN A 92 -8.70 6.41 6.68
N ARG A 93 -8.98 7.50 7.36
CA ARG A 93 -9.65 8.69 6.82
C ARG A 93 -8.99 9.91 7.41
N GLY A 94 -8.93 10.97 6.63
CA GLY A 94 -8.35 12.21 7.13
C GLY A 94 -8.04 13.18 6.00
N THR A 95 -7.05 14.00 6.26
CA THR A 95 -6.57 15.02 5.33
C THR A 95 -5.08 14.81 5.14
N ASN A 96 -4.62 14.77 3.89
CA ASN A 96 -3.20 14.61 3.60
C ASN A 96 -2.43 15.92 3.81
N ALA A 97 -1.12 15.89 3.53
CA ALA A 97 -0.25 17.05 3.71
C ALA A 97 -0.66 18.26 2.84
N ASP A 98 -1.34 18.01 1.72
CA ASP A 98 -1.80 19.05 0.80
C ASP A 98 -3.21 19.55 1.13
N GLY A 99 -3.78 19.13 2.25
CA GLY A 99 -5.11 19.53 2.68
C GLY A 99 -6.26 18.81 1.99
N LYS A 100 -5.99 17.73 1.27
CA LYS A 100 -7.00 16.95 0.55
C LYS A 100 -7.51 15.80 1.39
N GLY A 101 -8.83 15.64 1.45
CA GLY A 101 -9.45 14.55 2.16
C GLY A 101 -9.20 13.21 1.49
N TYR A 102 -9.03 12.16 2.29
CA TYR A 102 -8.83 10.81 1.79
C TYR A 102 -9.59 9.77 2.62
N ALA A 103 -9.84 8.63 1.98
CA ALA A 103 -10.35 7.43 2.64
C ALA A 103 -9.70 6.20 2.00
N VAL A 104 -9.38 5.21 2.80
CA VAL A 104 -8.61 4.04 2.34
C VAL A 104 -9.30 2.75 2.75
N ALA A 105 -9.39 1.81 1.82
CA ALA A 105 -9.74 0.41 2.08
C ALA A 105 -8.55 -0.46 1.68
N ALA A 106 -8.22 -1.45 2.50
CA ALA A 106 -7.09 -2.32 2.24
C ALA A 106 -7.42 -3.77 2.64
N SER A 107 -6.92 -4.72 1.86
CA SER A 107 -7.06 -6.14 2.14
C SER A 107 -5.85 -6.90 1.62
N ILE A 108 -5.49 -7.98 2.31
CA ILE A 108 -4.38 -8.83 1.87
C ILE A 108 -4.88 -9.70 0.72
N SER A 109 -4.12 -9.78 -0.38
CA SER A 109 -4.43 -10.63 -1.51
C SER A 109 -4.23 -12.10 -1.14
N THR A 110 -5.32 -12.87 -1.12
CA THR A 110 -5.25 -14.31 -0.83
C THR A 110 -4.47 -15.06 -1.89
N ASP A 111 -4.56 -14.65 -3.15
CA ASP A 111 -3.81 -15.26 -4.24
C ASP A 111 -2.30 -15.10 -4.04
N SER A 112 -1.85 -13.93 -3.56
CA SER A 112 -0.43 -13.71 -3.29
C SER A 112 0.05 -14.53 -2.10
N VAL A 113 -0.78 -14.71 -1.08
CA VAL A 113 -0.46 -15.57 0.07
C VAL A 113 -0.31 -17.02 -0.36
N GLU A 114 -1.25 -17.51 -1.17
CA GLU A 114 -1.18 -18.88 -1.69
C GLU A 114 0.08 -19.09 -2.54
N ALA A 115 0.42 -18.12 -3.39
CA ALA A 115 1.63 -18.18 -4.20
C ALA A 115 2.90 -18.21 -3.31
N ALA A 116 2.92 -17.42 -2.25
CA ALA A 116 4.06 -17.40 -1.32
C ALA A 116 4.19 -18.71 -0.57
N LEU A 117 3.07 -19.32 -0.16
CA LEU A 117 3.07 -20.62 0.51
C LEU A 117 3.53 -21.75 -0.41
N GLY A 118 3.19 -21.68 -1.71
CA GLY A 118 3.54 -22.70 -2.69
C GLY A 118 4.94 -22.58 -3.26
N GLY A 119 5.63 -21.46 -3.05
CA GLY A 119 6.88 -21.15 -3.71
C GLY A 119 8.14 -21.79 -3.13
N GLY A 120 8.01 -22.57 -2.06
CA GLY A 120 9.15 -23.16 -1.40
C GLY A 120 9.89 -22.21 -0.46
N ALA A 121 10.88 -22.74 0.26
CA ALA A 121 11.49 -22.04 1.39
C ALA A 121 12.73 -21.21 1.04
N SER A 122 13.16 -21.17 -0.22
CA SER A 122 14.40 -20.49 -0.59
C SER A 122 14.13 -19.18 -1.31
N GLY A 123 14.77 -18.11 -0.84
CA GLY A 123 14.76 -16.81 -1.45
C GLY A 123 13.67 -15.87 -0.91
N PRO A 124 13.67 -14.63 -1.37
CA PRO A 124 12.71 -13.64 -0.93
C PRO A 124 11.28 -14.03 -1.29
N VAL A 125 10.35 -13.73 -0.39
CA VAL A 125 8.93 -13.91 -0.61
C VAL A 125 8.25 -12.56 -0.67
N SER A 126 7.12 -12.49 -1.39
CA SER A 126 6.31 -11.28 -1.45
C SER A 126 4.84 -11.60 -1.22
N ILE A 127 4.17 -10.68 -0.54
CA ILE A 127 2.72 -10.73 -0.33
C ILE A 127 2.17 -9.34 -0.69
N ASN A 128 1.05 -9.32 -1.39
CA ASN A 128 0.43 -8.09 -1.84
C ASN A 128 -0.71 -7.68 -0.92
N VAL A 129 -0.77 -6.40 -0.62
CA VAL A 129 -1.94 -5.77 0.01
C VAL A 129 -2.61 -4.92 -1.06
N GLU A 130 -3.86 -5.23 -1.36
CA GLU A 130 -4.65 -4.50 -2.33
C GLU A 130 -5.32 -3.30 -1.65
N VAL A 131 -5.19 -2.14 -2.26
CA VAL A 131 -5.63 -0.87 -1.67
C VAL A 131 -6.50 -0.10 -2.64
N GLU A 132 -7.65 0.36 -2.15
CA GLU A 132 -8.45 1.38 -2.82
C GLU A 132 -8.30 2.68 -2.04
N LEU A 133 -7.78 3.70 -2.69
CA LEU A 133 -7.57 5.01 -2.08
C LEU A 133 -8.44 6.04 -2.80
N TYR A 134 -9.31 6.68 -2.04
CA TYR A 134 -10.15 7.78 -2.51
C TYR A 134 -9.52 9.08 -2.06
N LEU A 135 -9.36 10.01 -2.99
CA LEU A 135 -8.68 11.28 -2.71
C LEU A 135 -9.43 12.43 -3.38
N ASP A 136 -9.69 13.48 -2.62
CA ASP A 136 -10.25 14.73 -3.16
C ASP A 136 -9.26 15.36 -4.14
N THR A 137 -9.78 15.93 -5.19
CA THR A 137 -8.95 16.62 -6.18
C THR A 137 -8.78 18.10 -5.87
#